data_9d86c60f6160d6880061d424983d7627
#
_entry.id   9d86c60f6160d6880061d424983d7627
#
_cell.length_a   1.000
_cell.length_b   1.000
_cell.length_c   1.000
_cell.angle_alpha   90.00
_cell.angle_beta   90.00
_cell.angle_gamma   90.00
#
_symmetry.space_group_name_H-M   'P 1'
#
loop_
_entity.id
_entity.type
_entity.pdbx_description
1 polymer ?
#
loop_
_entity_poly.entity_id
_entity_poly.type
_entity_poly.pdbx_seq_one_letter_code
_entity_poly.pdbx_strand_id
1 'polypeptide(L)'
;MASVASAEPGILRVLFLGHESPHHNSNLYYPILREALASESIQIDYTTKVDSLSPENLQGYDAVLLYANHGKITPEQFSALNEFVGMGHGFVPVHCASACFGHSPEFVSLVGGRFKSHKSGIFRATIVNAQHPVMNGFSEFETWDETYVHSNHNENGRTVLMERLEGEVREPWTWVREQGKGRVFYTASGHDERTWKDAGFQRLLRNGIVWSVGDIRRSEWEKRALVSPKTP
;
A
#
# COMPACT_ATOMS: atom_id res chain seq x y z
N MET A 1 4.21 15.70 -28.13
CA MET A 1 4.10 16.20 -26.76
C MET A 1 2.81 15.62 -26.20
N ALA A 2 2.89 14.57 -25.38
CA ALA A 2 1.73 14.03 -24.70
C ALA A 2 1.34 15.03 -23.59
N SER A 3 0.10 15.50 -23.63
CA SER A 3 -0.47 16.33 -22.57
C SER A 3 -0.41 15.56 -21.27
N VAL A 4 0.36 16.05 -20.30
CA VAL A 4 0.28 15.59 -18.92
C VAL A 4 -1.13 15.94 -18.46
N ALA A 5 -1.99 14.94 -18.32
CA ALA A 5 -3.30 15.15 -17.74
C ALA A 5 -3.06 15.62 -16.28
N SER A 6 -3.25 16.91 -16.04
CA SER A 6 -3.26 17.43 -14.67
C SER A 6 -4.28 16.62 -13.88
N ALA A 7 -3.87 16.10 -12.72
CA ALA A 7 -4.77 15.35 -11.85
C ALA A 7 -6.05 16.17 -11.65
N GLU A 8 -7.21 15.58 -11.95
CA GLU A 8 -8.49 16.25 -11.70
C GLU A 8 -8.60 16.58 -10.21
N PRO A 9 -8.93 17.83 -9.85
CA PRO A 9 -9.06 18.18 -8.43
C PRO A 9 -10.03 17.25 -7.72
N GLY A 10 -9.58 16.66 -6.61
CA GLY A 10 -10.39 15.79 -5.76
C GLY A 10 -10.53 14.34 -6.21
N ILE A 11 -9.82 13.86 -7.24
CA ILE A 11 -9.66 12.43 -7.54
C ILE A 11 -8.24 12.02 -7.17
N LEU A 12 -8.09 10.96 -6.38
CA LEU A 12 -6.78 10.33 -6.17
C LEU A 12 -6.52 9.31 -7.27
N ARG A 13 -5.36 9.41 -7.91
CA ARG A 13 -4.91 8.45 -8.92
C ARG A 13 -3.83 7.54 -8.33
N VAL A 14 -4.07 6.25 -8.38
CA VAL A 14 -3.19 5.22 -7.82
C VAL A 14 -2.72 4.30 -8.93
N LEU A 15 -1.41 4.18 -9.10
CA LEU A 15 -0.82 3.14 -9.93
C LEU A 15 -0.74 1.84 -9.12
N PHE A 16 -1.50 0.82 -9.49
CA PHE A 16 -1.40 -0.51 -8.90
C PHE A 16 -0.39 -1.33 -9.72
N LEU A 17 0.83 -1.47 -9.21
CA LEU A 17 1.85 -2.34 -9.78
C LEU A 17 1.69 -3.74 -9.19
N GLY A 18 1.23 -4.65 -10.03
CA GLY A 18 0.95 -6.03 -9.70
C GLY A 18 1.96 -7.03 -10.27
N HIS A 19 1.66 -8.31 -10.06
CA HIS A 19 2.38 -9.44 -10.61
C HIS A 19 1.44 -10.65 -10.73
N GLU A 20 1.46 -11.30 -11.86
CA GLU A 20 0.68 -12.52 -12.09
C GLU A 20 1.51 -13.75 -11.72
N SER A 21 1.74 -13.94 -10.43
CA SER A 21 2.45 -15.12 -9.93
C SER A 21 1.46 -16.20 -9.46
N PRO A 22 1.87 -17.48 -9.41
CA PRO A 22 1.01 -18.57 -8.96
C PRO A 22 0.47 -18.40 -7.53
N HIS A 23 1.20 -17.70 -6.66
CA HIS A 23 0.86 -17.52 -5.24
C HIS A 23 0.19 -16.19 -4.94
N HIS A 24 0.49 -15.14 -5.72
CA HIS A 24 0.01 -13.78 -5.49
C HIS A 24 -0.42 -13.17 -6.81
N ASN A 25 -1.53 -13.67 -7.38
CA ASN A 25 -2.03 -13.21 -8.67
C ASN A 25 -2.84 -11.92 -8.50
N SER A 26 -2.16 -10.78 -8.60
CA SER A 26 -2.77 -9.46 -8.46
C SER A 26 -3.89 -9.16 -9.46
N ASN A 27 -3.90 -9.86 -10.61
CA ASN A 27 -4.97 -9.73 -11.60
C ASN A 27 -6.35 -10.18 -11.07
N LEU A 28 -6.36 -11.09 -10.08
CA LEU A 28 -7.58 -11.52 -9.39
C LEU A 28 -8.04 -10.51 -8.32
N TYR A 29 -7.11 -9.78 -7.70
CA TYR A 29 -7.41 -8.95 -6.52
C TYR A 29 -7.57 -7.46 -6.84
N TYR A 30 -6.87 -6.97 -7.87
CA TYR A 30 -7.04 -5.60 -8.35
C TYR A 30 -8.51 -5.23 -8.63
N PRO A 31 -9.33 -6.07 -9.33
CA PRO A 31 -10.73 -5.73 -9.58
C PRO A 31 -11.55 -5.57 -8.29
N ILE A 32 -11.27 -6.40 -7.27
CA ILE A 32 -11.94 -6.34 -5.97
C ILE A 32 -11.70 -4.99 -5.30
N LEU A 33 -10.43 -4.56 -5.24
CA LEU A 33 -10.10 -3.27 -4.63
C LEU A 33 -10.66 -2.10 -5.45
N ARG A 34 -10.58 -2.16 -6.78
CA ARG A 34 -11.12 -1.11 -7.66
C ARG A 34 -12.62 -0.92 -7.45
N GLU A 35 -13.37 -2.01 -7.34
CA GLU A 35 -14.81 -1.97 -7.08
C GLU A 35 -15.11 -1.39 -5.70
N ALA A 36 -14.41 -1.87 -4.66
CA ALA A 36 -14.57 -1.39 -3.29
C ALA A 36 -14.31 0.12 -3.14
N LEU A 37 -13.39 0.68 -3.94
CA LEU A 37 -13.03 2.10 -3.88
C LEU A 37 -13.69 2.97 -4.95
N ALA A 38 -14.54 2.41 -5.81
CA ALA A 38 -15.15 3.13 -6.94
C ALA A 38 -15.96 4.37 -6.52
N SER A 39 -16.65 4.30 -5.38
CA SER A 39 -17.45 5.42 -4.82
C SER A 39 -16.62 6.44 -4.03
N GLU A 40 -15.33 6.20 -3.82
CA GLU A 40 -14.47 7.01 -2.92
C GLU A 40 -13.65 8.07 -3.68
N SER A 41 -13.94 8.31 -4.97
CA SER A 41 -13.11 9.20 -5.83
C SER A 41 -11.64 8.79 -5.85
N ILE A 42 -11.36 7.48 -5.84
CA ILE A 42 -10.04 6.89 -5.97
C ILE A 42 -10.02 6.07 -7.26
N GLN A 43 -9.21 6.52 -8.22
CA GLN A 43 -9.01 5.81 -9.48
C GLN A 43 -7.77 4.95 -9.39
N ILE A 44 -7.90 3.69 -9.81
CA ILE A 44 -6.80 2.73 -9.80
C ILE A 44 -6.49 2.30 -11.22
N ASP A 45 -5.28 2.55 -11.67
CA ASP A 45 -4.74 2.07 -12.94
C ASP A 45 -3.81 0.88 -12.66
N TYR A 46 -4.01 -0.24 -13.37
CA TYR A 46 -3.30 -1.49 -13.12
C TYR A 46 -2.22 -1.76 -14.17
N THR A 47 -1.07 -2.22 -13.72
CA THR A 47 0.02 -2.70 -14.59
C THR A 47 0.82 -3.81 -13.90
N THR A 48 1.43 -4.71 -14.69
CA THR A 48 2.42 -5.68 -14.21
C THR A 48 3.85 -5.33 -14.62
N LYS A 49 4.02 -4.19 -15.31
CA LYS A 49 5.30 -3.78 -15.88
C LYS A 49 6.09 -2.93 -14.89
N VAL A 50 7.24 -3.43 -14.42
CA VAL A 50 8.14 -2.68 -13.54
C VAL A 50 8.66 -1.41 -14.22
N ASP A 51 8.76 -1.38 -15.55
CA ASP A 51 9.13 -0.18 -16.33
C ASP A 51 8.16 1.00 -16.14
N SER A 52 6.97 0.75 -15.59
CA SER A 52 6.05 1.81 -15.19
C SER A 52 6.57 2.67 -14.02
N LEU A 53 7.61 2.21 -13.33
CA LEU A 53 8.37 3.01 -12.37
C LEU A 53 9.37 3.90 -13.10
N SER A 54 8.86 4.87 -13.85
CA SER A 54 9.65 5.90 -14.52
C SER A 54 9.12 7.30 -14.15
N PRO A 55 9.96 8.35 -14.16
CA PRO A 55 9.52 9.71 -13.81
C PRO A 55 8.35 10.18 -14.67
N GLU A 56 8.38 9.88 -15.97
CA GLU A 56 7.35 10.31 -16.93
C GLU A 56 5.99 9.68 -16.63
N ASN A 57 5.98 8.41 -16.19
CA ASN A 57 4.73 7.73 -15.88
C ASN A 57 4.23 8.10 -14.48
N LEU A 58 5.13 8.15 -13.48
CA LEU A 58 4.76 8.39 -12.09
C LEU A 58 4.18 9.79 -11.85
N GLN A 59 4.59 10.83 -12.62
CA GLN A 59 4.05 12.18 -12.47
C GLN A 59 2.51 12.28 -12.63
N GLY A 60 1.87 11.24 -13.21
CA GLY A 60 0.42 11.18 -13.38
C GLY A 60 -0.33 10.62 -12.19
N TYR A 61 0.36 10.23 -11.10
CA TYR A 61 -0.22 9.53 -9.96
C TYR A 61 0.02 10.25 -8.64
N ASP A 62 -0.87 10.00 -7.68
CA ASP A 62 -0.74 10.48 -6.30
C ASP A 62 -0.08 9.42 -5.40
N ALA A 63 -0.24 8.14 -5.74
CA ALA A 63 0.38 7.03 -5.02
C ALA A 63 0.70 5.85 -5.93
N VAL A 64 1.67 5.03 -5.50
CA VAL A 64 1.93 3.70 -6.04
C VAL A 64 1.50 2.66 -5.00
N LEU A 65 0.56 1.78 -5.35
CA LEU A 65 0.26 0.57 -4.61
C LEU A 65 1.03 -0.58 -5.26
N LEU A 66 1.85 -1.28 -4.46
CA LEU A 66 2.63 -2.42 -4.91
C LEU A 66 2.09 -3.70 -4.27
N TYR A 67 1.54 -4.59 -5.08
CA TYR A 67 1.21 -5.96 -4.70
C TYR A 67 1.86 -6.92 -5.69
N ALA A 68 3.13 -7.18 -5.48
CA ALA A 68 3.95 -7.93 -6.43
C ALA A 68 5.09 -8.66 -5.71
N ASN A 69 5.66 -9.63 -6.43
CA ASN A 69 6.84 -10.38 -6.01
C ASN A 69 7.85 -10.43 -7.17
N HIS A 70 8.17 -9.28 -7.77
CA HIS A 70 9.18 -9.17 -8.81
C HIS A 70 10.58 -9.38 -8.24
N GLY A 71 11.42 -10.12 -8.97
CA GLY A 71 12.78 -10.42 -8.54
C GLY A 71 13.76 -9.27 -8.71
N LYS A 72 13.52 -8.35 -9.66
CA LYS A 72 14.50 -7.32 -10.05
C LYS A 72 13.85 -5.94 -10.18
N ILE A 73 14.60 -4.93 -9.75
CA ILE A 73 14.38 -3.51 -10.02
C ILE A 73 15.72 -2.92 -10.46
N THR A 74 15.73 -2.04 -11.46
CA THR A 74 16.96 -1.34 -11.83
C THR A 74 17.22 -0.16 -10.90
N PRO A 75 18.48 0.36 -10.83
CA PRO A 75 18.77 1.57 -10.06
C PRO A 75 17.90 2.77 -10.49
N GLU A 76 17.63 2.91 -11.78
CA GLU A 76 16.83 4.01 -12.35
C GLU A 76 15.36 3.89 -11.93
N GLN A 77 14.79 2.69 -11.97
CA GLN A 77 13.41 2.43 -11.53
C GLN A 77 13.26 2.67 -10.02
N PHE A 78 14.24 2.22 -9.23
CA PHE A 78 14.23 2.49 -7.79
C PHE A 78 14.38 3.99 -7.51
N SER A 79 15.30 4.70 -8.20
CA SER A 79 15.47 6.15 -8.06
C SER A 79 14.18 6.89 -8.37
N ALA A 80 13.50 6.54 -9.46
CA ALA A 80 12.22 7.15 -9.84
C ALA A 80 11.15 6.95 -8.75
N LEU A 81 11.01 5.73 -8.21
CA LEU A 81 10.08 5.47 -7.11
C LEU A 81 10.46 6.24 -5.84
N ASN A 82 11.73 6.21 -5.45
CA ASN A 82 12.21 6.87 -4.24
C ASN A 82 12.08 8.40 -4.31
N GLU A 83 12.38 8.99 -5.46
CA GLU A 83 12.19 10.42 -5.71
C GLU A 83 10.71 10.80 -5.71
N PHE A 84 9.86 10.00 -6.36
CA PHE A 84 8.41 10.18 -6.34
C PHE A 84 7.89 10.25 -4.91
N VAL A 85 8.25 9.27 -4.06
CA VAL A 85 7.87 9.30 -2.64
C VAL A 85 8.49 10.50 -1.94
N GLY A 86 9.79 10.74 -2.13
CA GLY A 86 10.51 11.86 -1.50
C GLY A 86 9.93 13.24 -1.80
N MET A 87 9.27 13.41 -2.94
CA MET A 87 8.59 14.65 -3.34
C MET A 87 7.23 14.85 -2.66
N GLY A 88 6.69 13.83 -1.98
CA GLY A 88 5.44 13.97 -1.22
C GLY A 88 4.31 13.03 -1.63
N HIS A 89 4.59 12.10 -2.54
CA HIS A 89 3.61 11.11 -3.00
C HIS A 89 3.57 9.87 -2.11
N GLY A 90 2.50 9.07 -2.25
CA GLY A 90 2.27 7.88 -1.46
C GLY A 90 2.94 6.62 -2.02
N PHE A 91 3.41 5.76 -1.11
CA PHE A 91 3.79 4.39 -1.45
C PHE A 91 3.07 3.40 -0.53
N VAL A 92 2.37 2.45 -1.12
CA VAL A 92 1.47 1.50 -0.43
C VAL A 92 1.87 0.06 -0.80
N PRO A 93 3.01 -0.44 -0.27
CA PRO A 93 3.35 -1.85 -0.42
C PRO A 93 2.42 -2.73 0.43
N VAL A 94 1.96 -3.85 -0.17
CA VAL A 94 1.01 -4.77 0.43
C VAL A 94 1.57 -6.19 0.38
N HIS A 95 1.52 -6.89 1.50
CA HIS A 95 1.81 -8.30 1.66
C HIS A 95 3.13 -8.71 0.99
N CYS A 96 3.08 -9.42 -0.14
CA CYS A 96 4.24 -9.92 -0.87
C CYS A 96 5.19 -8.83 -1.38
N ALA A 97 4.80 -7.58 -1.33
CA ALA A 97 5.68 -6.46 -1.65
C ALA A 97 6.94 -6.41 -0.76
N SER A 98 6.88 -6.94 0.48
CA SER A 98 8.06 -7.05 1.35
C SER A 98 9.07 -8.13 0.89
N ALA A 99 8.67 -9.03 -0.01
CA ALA A 99 9.57 -10.00 -0.68
C ALA A 99 10.06 -9.49 -2.05
N CYS A 100 9.41 -8.45 -2.59
CA CYS A 100 9.74 -7.87 -3.89
C CYS A 100 11.13 -7.23 -3.86
N PHE A 101 11.86 -7.31 -5.00
CA PHE A 101 13.16 -6.66 -5.19
C PHE A 101 14.18 -6.89 -4.06
N GLY A 102 14.20 -8.08 -3.48
CA GLY A 102 14.96 -8.41 -2.27
C GLY A 102 16.49 -8.27 -2.39
N HIS A 103 17.02 -8.01 -3.60
CA HIS A 103 18.44 -7.70 -3.85
C HIS A 103 18.76 -6.19 -3.68
N SER A 104 17.75 -5.32 -3.55
CA SER A 104 17.93 -3.88 -3.32
C SER A 104 17.73 -3.57 -1.83
N PRO A 105 18.80 -3.35 -1.05
CA PRO A 105 18.70 -2.95 0.35
C PRO A 105 17.94 -1.63 0.55
N GLU A 106 18.05 -0.73 -0.41
CA GLU A 106 17.40 0.57 -0.42
C GLU A 106 15.88 0.41 -0.54
N PHE A 107 15.41 -0.49 -1.41
CA PHE A 107 13.99 -0.80 -1.53
C PHE A 107 13.46 -1.45 -0.25
N VAL A 108 14.20 -2.43 0.32
CA VAL A 108 13.85 -3.05 1.61
C VAL A 108 13.75 -1.98 2.71
N SER A 109 14.68 -1.04 2.73
CA SER A 109 14.67 0.10 3.66
C SER A 109 13.47 1.02 3.44
N LEU A 110 13.07 1.27 2.19
CA LEU A 110 11.89 2.07 1.85
C LEU A 110 10.60 1.41 2.34
N VAL A 111 10.42 0.10 2.13
CA VAL A 111 9.28 -0.68 2.66
C VAL A 111 9.28 -0.70 4.19
N GLY A 112 10.45 -0.79 4.81
CA GLY A 112 10.63 -0.83 6.26
C GLY A 112 10.83 -2.21 6.85
N GLY A 113 10.89 -3.26 6.02
CA GLY A 113 11.16 -4.64 6.41
C GLY A 113 11.15 -5.57 5.21
N ARG A 114 11.80 -6.72 5.35
CA ARG A 114 11.88 -7.76 4.33
C ARG A 114 11.17 -9.02 4.80
N PHE A 115 10.36 -9.61 3.95
CA PHE A 115 9.81 -10.94 4.17
C PHE A 115 10.94 -11.96 4.49
N LYS A 116 10.73 -12.77 5.50
CA LYS A 116 11.65 -13.82 5.93
C LYS A 116 11.03 -15.20 5.82
N SER A 117 9.85 -15.38 6.38
CA SER A 117 9.14 -16.67 6.42
C SER A 117 7.68 -16.46 6.76
N HIS A 118 6.88 -17.48 6.58
CA HIS A 118 5.49 -17.51 7.04
C HIS A 118 5.07 -18.93 7.43
N LYS A 119 4.04 -19.02 8.23
CA LYS A 119 3.06 -20.10 8.31
C LYS A 119 1.74 -19.55 7.77
N SER A 120 0.66 -20.27 7.89
CA SER A 120 -0.67 -19.79 7.50
C SER A 120 -1.73 -20.26 8.50
N GLY A 121 -2.80 -19.51 8.63
CA GLY A 121 -3.87 -19.84 9.55
C GLY A 121 -4.89 -18.73 9.69
N ILE A 122 -5.93 -18.98 10.47
CA ILE A 122 -6.91 -17.97 10.84
C ILE A 122 -6.35 -17.19 12.03
N PHE A 123 -6.29 -15.87 11.91
CA PHE A 123 -5.84 -14.99 12.99
C PHE A 123 -6.39 -13.58 12.83
N ARG A 124 -6.17 -12.79 13.86
CA ARG A 124 -6.46 -11.35 13.89
C ARG A 124 -5.20 -10.60 14.28
N ALA A 125 -4.86 -9.56 13.53
CA ALA A 125 -3.84 -8.62 13.96
C ALA A 125 -4.47 -7.55 14.86
N THR A 126 -3.74 -7.16 15.92
CA THR A 126 -4.23 -6.26 16.97
C THR A 126 -3.76 -4.84 16.72
N ILE A 127 -4.66 -3.88 16.86
CA ILE A 127 -4.34 -2.45 16.79
C ILE A 127 -3.51 -2.06 18.02
N VAL A 128 -2.32 -1.48 17.78
CA VAL A 128 -1.45 -0.96 18.85
C VAL A 128 -1.34 0.58 18.84
N ASN A 129 -1.83 1.22 17.78
CA ASN A 129 -1.87 2.68 17.68
C ASN A 129 -3.21 3.17 17.10
N ALA A 130 -4.25 3.09 17.90
CA ALA A 130 -5.63 3.43 17.51
C ALA A 130 -5.83 4.92 17.18
N GLN A 131 -4.94 5.81 17.64
CA GLN A 131 -5.06 7.25 17.41
C GLN A 131 -4.50 7.70 16.06
N HIS A 132 -3.78 6.81 15.36
CA HIS A 132 -3.22 7.16 14.05
C HIS A 132 -4.34 7.31 13.00
N PRO A 133 -4.29 8.34 12.09
CA PRO A 133 -5.34 8.60 11.10
C PRO A 133 -5.71 7.41 10.21
N VAL A 134 -4.78 6.51 9.92
CA VAL A 134 -5.04 5.26 9.17
C VAL A 134 -6.04 4.37 9.89
N MET A 135 -6.13 4.44 11.22
CA MET A 135 -7.05 3.62 12.01
C MET A 135 -8.46 4.22 12.14
N ASN A 136 -8.72 5.41 11.56
CA ASN A 136 -10.02 6.04 11.63
C ASN A 136 -11.12 5.19 10.97
N GLY A 137 -12.12 4.78 11.77
CA GLY A 137 -13.23 3.93 11.31
C GLY A 137 -12.81 2.52 10.87
N PHE A 138 -11.57 2.12 11.19
CA PHE A 138 -11.10 0.76 11.02
C PHE A 138 -11.43 -0.08 12.26
N SER A 139 -11.86 -1.32 12.03
CA SER A 139 -12.01 -2.35 13.07
C SER A 139 -11.19 -3.57 12.69
N GLU A 140 -10.60 -4.19 13.69
CA GLU A 140 -9.87 -5.45 13.48
C GLU A 140 -10.78 -6.49 12.83
N PHE A 141 -10.23 -7.26 11.91
CA PHE A 141 -10.91 -8.37 11.25
C PHE A 141 -10.11 -9.67 11.44
N GLU A 142 -10.81 -10.76 11.33
CA GLU A 142 -10.23 -12.10 11.36
C GLU A 142 -10.30 -12.71 9.96
N THR A 143 -9.18 -13.22 9.49
CA THR A 143 -9.10 -13.86 8.18
C THR A 143 -8.09 -15.00 8.22
N TRP A 144 -8.20 -15.93 7.27
CA TRP A 144 -7.10 -16.82 6.96
C TRP A 144 -6.10 -16.08 6.08
N ASP A 145 -4.84 -16.05 6.50
CA ASP A 145 -3.77 -15.39 5.77
C ASP A 145 -2.42 -16.06 6.07
N GLU A 146 -1.36 -15.67 5.39
CA GLU A 146 0.00 -16.07 5.69
C GLU A 146 0.53 -15.24 6.87
N THR A 147 1.00 -15.92 7.92
CA THR A 147 1.53 -15.27 9.11
C THR A 147 2.98 -14.82 8.91
N TYR A 148 3.17 -13.77 8.13
CA TYR A 148 4.50 -13.24 7.78
C TYR A 148 5.33 -12.92 9.01
N VAL A 149 6.62 -13.25 8.90
CA VAL A 149 7.70 -12.80 9.79
C VAL A 149 8.68 -12.00 8.93
N HIS A 150 9.09 -10.86 9.41
CA HIS A 150 10.00 -9.97 8.70
C HIS A 150 11.41 -9.99 9.29
N SER A 151 12.36 -9.55 8.49
CA SER A 151 13.75 -9.27 8.84
C SER A 151 14.17 -7.92 8.27
N ASN A 152 15.40 -7.49 8.53
CA ASN A 152 15.95 -6.26 7.98
C ASN A 152 15.04 -5.04 8.23
N HIS A 153 14.49 -4.97 9.45
CA HIS A 153 13.63 -3.86 9.84
C HIS A 153 14.37 -2.53 9.78
N ASN A 154 13.75 -1.56 9.10
CA ASN A 154 14.14 -0.17 9.21
C ASN A 154 13.18 0.56 10.15
N GLU A 155 13.61 0.81 11.37
CA GLU A 155 12.79 1.44 12.41
C GLU A 155 12.81 2.97 12.35
N ASN A 156 13.72 3.56 11.54
CA ASN A 156 13.81 5.00 11.40
C ASN A 156 12.54 5.58 10.77
N GLY A 157 11.85 6.45 11.49
CA GLY A 157 10.61 7.07 11.05
C GLY A 157 9.44 6.09 10.90
N ARG A 158 9.54 4.87 11.45
CA ARG A 158 8.47 3.87 11.42
C ARG A 158 7.56 4.00 12.64
N THR A 159 6.25 3.99 12.38
CA THR A 159 5.22 3.84 13.41
C THR A 159 4.45 2.55 13.14
N VAL A 160 4.49 1.61 14.10
CA VAL A 160 3.69 0.37 14.03
C VAL A 160 2.25 0.69 14.40
N LEU A 161 1.31 0.26 13.58
CA LEU A 161 -0.13 0.47 13.75
C LEU A 161 -0.85 -0.78 14.24
N MET A 162 -0.40 -1.95 13.76
CA MET A 162 -0.94 -3.26 14.16
C MET A 162 0.20 -4.26 14.36
N GLU A 163 -0.01 -5.18 15.27
CA GLU A 163 0.89 -6.31 15.54
C GLU A 163 0.13 -7.64 15.44
N ARG A 164 0.82 -8.67 14.96
CA ARG A 164 0.36 -10.04 15.09
C ARG A 164 1.00 -10.65 16.34
N LEU A 165 0.18 -11.23 17.19
CA LEU A 165 0.62 -11.86 18.42
C LEU A 165 0.65 -13.38 18.25
N GLU A 166 1.77 -14.01 18.60
CA GLU A 166 1.94 -15.45 18.63
C GLU A 166 2.67 -15.83 19.93
N GLY A 167 1.90 -16.15 20.98
CA GLY A 167 2.41 -16.26 22.34
C GLY A 167 2.96 -14.91 22.82
N GLU A 168 4.22 -14.88 23.21
CA GLU A 168 4.92 -13.64 23.63
C GLU A 168 5.54 -12.85 22.45
N VAL A 169 5.54 -13.42 21.25
CA VAL A 169 6.13 -12.78 20.07
C VAL A 169 5.16 -11.74 19.52
N ARG A 170 5.67 -10.53 19.31
CA ARG A 170 4.98 -9.41 18.68
C ARG A 170 5.62 -9.13 17.32
N GLU A 171 4.95 -9.51 16.26
CA GLU A 171 5.41 -9.23 14.90
C GLU A 171 4.75 -7.96 14.37
N PRO A 172 5.50 -6.92 13.97
CA PRO A 172 4.94 -5.76 13.30
C PRO A 172 4.16 -6.18 12.05
N TRP A 173 2.88 -5.85 12.00
CA TRP A 173 1.98 -6.35 10.97
C TRP A 173 1.56 -5.28 9.96
N THR A 174 1.23 -4.11 10.47
CA THR A 174 0.92 -2.93 9.67
C THR A 174 1.71 -1.77 10.23
N TRP A 175 2.40 -1.03 9.38
CA TRP A 175 3.16 0.14 9.78
C TRP A 175 3.13 1.25 8.75
N VAL A 176 3.48 2.43 9.19
CA VAL A 176 3.68 3.60 8.35
C VAL A 176 5.08 4.16 8.54
N ARG A 177 5.55 4.90 7.55
CA ARG A 177 6.85 5.57 7.56
C ARG A 177 6.78 6.89 6.82
N GLU A 178 7.66 7.80 7.17
CA GLU A 178 7.95 9.00 6.40
C GLU A 178 9.22 8.79 5.56
N GLN A 179 9.20 9.28 4.33
CA GLN A 179 10.33 9.24 3.40
C GLN A 179 10.42 10.58 2.66
N GLY A 180 11.38 11.44 3.06
CA GLY A 180 11.41 12.81 2.55
C GLY A 180 10.13 13.57 2.92
N LYS A 181 9.38 14.03 1.93
CA LYS A 181 8.06 14.67 2.12
C LYS A 181 6.90 13.68 1.99
N GLY A 182 7.14 12.46 1.53
CA GLY A 182 6.12 11.46 1.26
C GLY A 182 5.99 10.43 2.37
N ARG A 183 5.08 9.51 2.15
CA ARG A 183 4.65 8.55 3.17
C ARG A 183 4.54 7.15 2.60
N VAL A 184 4.93 6.18 3.42
CA VAL A 184 4.83 4.76 3.10
C VAL A 184 3.87 4.11 4.08
N PHE A 185 2.89 3.35 3.58
CA PHE A 185 2.01 2.51 4.35
C PHE A 185 2.21 1.06 3.94
N TYR A 186 2.54 0.17 4.86
CA TYR A 186 2.67 -1.26 4.63
C TYR A 186 1.68 -2.05 5.49
N THR A 187 1.13 -3.13 4.92
CA THR A 187 0.43 -4.18 5.68
C THR A 187 0.85 -5.56 5.19
N ALA A 188 1.04 -6.48 6.13
CA ALA A 188 1.38 -7.87 5.86
C ALA A 188 0.16 -8.73 5.49
N SER A 189 -1.08 -8.25 5.68
CA SER A 189 -2.29 -8.91 5.21
C SER A 189 -2.39 -8.84 3.69
N GLY A 190 -3.01 -9.86 3.04
CA GLY A 190 -3.32 -9.78 1.62
C GLY A 190 -3.00 -11.02 0.80
N HIS A 191 -2.86 -12.21 1.42
CA HIS A 191 -2.44 -13.40 0.68
C HIS A 191 -3.43 -13.80 -0.41
N ASP A 192 -4.71 -13.87 -0.10
CA ASP A 192 -5.70 -14.36 -1.05
C ASP A 192 -7.06 -13.63 -1.00
N GLU A 193 -7.99 -14.13 -1.81
CA GLU A 193 -9.32 -13.55 -2.01
C GLU A 193 -10.11 -13.35 -0.70
N ARG A 194 -9.92 -14.21 0.31
CA ARG A 194 -10.59 -14.09 1.62
C ARG A 194 -10.25 -12.77 2.30
N THR A 195 -8.98 -12.41 2.28
CA THR A 195 -8.52 -11.12 2.81
C THR A 195 -8.94 -9.97 1.91
N TRP A 196 -8.79 -10.08 0.57
CA TRP A 196 -9.13 -8.99 -0.35
C TRP A 196 -10.62 -8.64 -0.38
N LYS A 197 -11.51 -9.62 -0.11
CA LYS A 197 -12.97 -9.42 0.00
C LYS A 197 -13.41 -8.92 1.38
N ASP A 198 -12.55 -8.96 2.40
CA ASP A 198 -12.90 -8.47 3.72
C ASP A 198 -13.04 -6.95 3.75
N ALA A 199 -14.17 -6.46 4.25
CA ALA A 199 -14.47 -5.02 4.28
C ALA A 199 -13.51 -4.24 5.21
N GLY A 200 -13.01 -4.87 6.27
CA GLY A 200 -12.00 -4.29 7.15
C GLY A 200 -10.67 -4.11 6.42
N PHE A 201 -10.22 -5.12 5.65
CA PHE A 201 -9.02 -5.01 4.83
C PHE A 201 -9.15 -3.92 3.75
N GLN A 202 -10.28 -3.87 3.05
CA GLN A 202 -10.54 -2.82 2.06
C GLN A 202 -10.52 -1.42 2.70
N ARG A 203 -11.11 -1.29 3.89
CA ARG A 203 -11.05 -0.05 4.69
C ARG A 203 -9.62 0.31 5.08
N LEU A 204 -8.83 -0.67 5.51
CA LEU A 204 -7.43 -0.48 5.87
C LEU A 204 -6.60 0.03 4.68
N LEU A 205 -6.75 -0.60 3.51
CA LEU A 205 -6.07 -0.17 2.28
C LEU A 205 -6.52 1.23 1.84
N ARG A 206 -7.83 1.50 1.85
CA ARG A 206 -8.37 2.82 1.56
C ARG A 206 -7.73 3.90 2.46
N ASN A 207 -7.70 3.66 3.76
CA ASN A 207 -7.13 4.60 4.73
C ASN A 207 -5.61 4.77 4.53
N GLY A 208 -4.90 3.68 4.23
CA GLY A 208 -3.47 3.70 3.90
C GLY A 208 -3.17 4.55 2.65
N ILE A 209 -3.93 4.38 1.58
CA ILE A 209 -3.84 5.18 0.35
C ILE A 209 -4.06 6.66 0.66
N VAL A 210 -5.19 6.99 1.29
CA VAL A 210 -5.57 8.39 1.58
C VAL A 210 -4.58 9.07 2.51
N TRP A 211 -4.03 8.37 3.49
CA TRP A 211 -3.01 8.91 4.38
C TRP A 211 -1.67 9.13 3.66
N SER A 212 -1.29 8.23 2.78
CA SER A 212 0.02 8.24 2.13
C SER A 212 0.20 9.40 1.15
N VAL A 213 -0.87 9.90 0.51
CA VAL A 213 -0.80 11.01 -0.46
C VAL A 213 -0.53 12.39 0.15
N GLY A 214 -0.32 12.47 1.46
CA GLY A 214 0.00 13.69 2.17
C GLY A 214 -1.22 14.59 2.46
N ASP A 215 -1.02 15.58 3.33
CA ASP A 215 -2.15 16.33 3.90
C ASP A 215 -2.81 17.27 2.90
N ILE A 216 -2.04 17.88 2.00
CA ILE A 216 -2.57 18.81 1.00
C ILE A 216 -3.49 18.04 0.04
N ARG A 217 -2.98 16.96 -0.55
CA ARG A 217 -3.72 16.17 -1.53
C ARG A 217 -4.92 15.47 -0.91
N ARG A 218 -4.78 14.97 0.31
CA ARG A 218 -5.89 14.43 1.09
C ARG A 218 -6.99 15.46 1.32
N SER A 219 -6.64 16.69 1.69
CA SER A 219 -7.62 17.77 1.90
C SER A 219 -8.40 18.12 0.62
N GLU A 220 -7.74 18.11 -0.55
CA GLU A 220 -8.41 18.30 -1.83
C GLU A 220 -9.39 17.18 -2.15
N TRP A 221 -9.01 15.95 -1.90
CA TRP A 221 -9.86 14.78 -2.07
C TRP A 221 -11.07 14.80 -1.10
N GLU A 222 -10.87 15.10 0.18
CA GLU A 222 -11.93 15.21 1.19
C GLU A 222 -13.00 16.25 0.80
N LYS A 223 -12.59 17.40 0.27
CA LYS A 223 -13.52 18.44 -0.21
C LYS A 223 -14.43 17.93 -1.31
N ARG A 224 -13.94 17.13 -2.23
CA ARG A 224 -14.76 16.55 -3.31
C ARG A 224 -15.69 15.45 -2.78
N ALA A 225 -15.20 14.59 -1.89
CA ALA A 225 -16.01 13.53 -1.29
C ALA A 225 -17.23 14.06 -0.53
N LEU A 226 -17.16 15.31 -0.01
CA LEU A 226 -18.29 15.98 0.65
C LEU A 226 -19.31 16.56 -0.35
N VAL A 227 -18.91 16.85 -1.59
CA VAL A 227 -19.77 17.48 -2.61
C VAL A 227 -20.42 16.43 -3.53
N SER A 228 -19.81 15.27 -3.70
CA SER A 228 -20.40 14.20 -4.51
C SER A 228 -21.51 13.50 -3.71
N PRO A 229 -22.76 13.47 -4.20
CA PRO A 229 -23.82 12.73 -3.52
C PRO A 229 -23.44 11.25 -3.48
N LYS A 230 -23.43 10.63 -2.30
CA LYS A 230 -23.36 9.18 -2.17
C LYS A 230 -24.58 8.64 -2.91
N THR A 231 -24.38 8.11 -4.09
CA THR A 231 -25.44 7.37 -4.80
C THR A 231 -25.84 6.19 -3.92
N PRO A 232 -27.16 6.00 -3.65
CA PRO A 232 -27.65 4.96 -2.76
C PRO A 232 -27.38 3.56 -3.27
#